data_22f57188038634db5c5275263aff8986
#
_entry.id   22f57188038634db5c5275263aff8986
#
_cell.length_a   1.000
_cell.length_b   1.000
_cell.length_c   1.000
_cell.angle_alpha   90.00
_cell.angle_beta   90.00
_cell.angle_gamma   90.00
#
_symmetry.space_group_name_H-M   'P 1'
#
loop_
_entity.id
_entity.type
_entity.pdbx_description
1 polymer ?
#
loop_
_entity_poly.entity_id
_entity_poly.type
_entity_poly.pdbx_seq_one_letter_code
_entity_poly.pdbx_strand_id
1 'polypeptide(L)'
;TAGLNNDNKIQDASFSADLSFFLNQDINFFFGGQLKKLDISYISTFGDSTTFDLSNNPNEASLYTKIKWKPNLKFILEPGLRLNTYTGHDQSIYPDFRLGMKYIIDNSRFINLAIGNYHQFIETFQDDYNPNILDNWIGVDNSVDPAKATQFVLGYEQFIGRDYKLQIEGYYKDISNMLTFEETRASTDGR
;
A
#
# COMPACT_ATOMS: atom_id res chain seq x y z
N THR A 1 -0.67 -33.03 25.63
CA THR A 1 -0.06 -33.05 24.29
C THR A 1 0.44 -31.63 23.99
N ALA A 2 1.77 -31.49 23.92
CA ALA A 2 2.37 -30.22 23.50
C ALA A 2 1.90 -29.93 22.06
N GLY A 3 1.18 -28.85 21.89
CA GLY A 3 0.70 -28.36 20.59
C GLY A 3 1.40 -27.06 20.22
N LEU A 4 1.50 -26.80 18.92
CA LEU A 4 1.90 -25.50 18.40
C LEU A 4 0.68 -24.58 18.51
N ASN A 5 0.86 -23.40 19.12
CA ASN A 5 -0.14 -22.35 19.21
C ASN A 5 0.44 -21.05 18.64
N ASN A 6 -0.27 -20.43 17.71
CA ASN A 6 0.09 -19.17 17.09
C ASN A 6 -0.95 -18.11 17.44
N ASP A 7 -0.50 -16.98 17.96
CA ASP A 7 -1.32 -15.81 18.23
C ASP A 7 -0.79 -14.62 17.40
N ASN A 8 -1.66 -14.07 16.54
CA ASN A 8 -1.34 -12.92 15.71
C ASN A 8 -2.38 -11.82 15.95
N LYS A 9 -1.89 -10.64 16.30
CA LYS A 9 -2.73 -9.49 16.64
C LYS A 9 -2.21 -8.23 15.98
N ILE A 10 -3.12 -7.48 15.35
CA ILE A 10 -2.87 -6.11 14.88
C ILE A 10 -3.89 -5.17 15.49
N GLN A 11 -3.40 -4.06 16.02
CA GLN A 11 -4.20 -2.92 16.42
C GLN A 11 -3.71 -1.67 15.69
N ASP A 12 -4.63 -0.88 15.17
CA ASP A 12 -4.38 0.37 14.46
C ASP A 12 -5.19 1.50 15.12
N ALA A 13 -4.50 2.54 15.55
CA ALA A 13 -5.12 3.79 15.97
C ALA A 13 -4.63 4.89 15.03
N SER A 14 -5.53 5.45 14.23
CA SER A 14 -5.18 6.43 13.21
C SER A 14 -5.99 7.72 13.34
N PHE A 15 -5.31 8.83 13.03
CA PHE A 15 -5.88 10.15 12.89
C PHE A 15 -5.49 10.74 11.55
N SER A 16 -6.45 11.31 10.81
CA SER A 16 -6.19 12.00 9.55
C SER A 16 -6.91 13.34 9.50
N ALA A 17 -6.31 14.29 8.78
CA ALA A 17 -6.90 15.59 8.51
C ALA A 17 -6.64 15.96 7.05
N ASP A 18 -7.68 16.43 6.37
CA ASP A 18 -7.65 16.84 4.97
C ASP A 18 -8.15 18.27 4.80
N LEU A 19 -7.48 19.02 3.93
CA LEU A 19 -7.81 20.38 3.57
C LEU A 19 -7.90 20.49 2.05
N SER A 20 -8.98 21.09 1.56
CA SER A 20 -9.19 21.40 0.15
C SER A 20 -9.23 22.91 -0.03
N PHE A 21 -8.39 23.42 -0.95
CA PHE A 21 -8.35 24.83 -1.30
C PHE A 21 -8.65 25.00 -2.79
N PHE A 22 -9.76 25.67 -3.09
CA PHE A 22 -10.25 25.92 -4.45
C PHE A 22 -9.77 27.31 -4.89
N LEU A 23 -8.68 27.34 -5.67
CA LEU A 23 -8.12 28.59 -6.15
C LEU A 23 -9.02 29.23 -7.20
N ASN A 24 -9.48 28.43 -8.17
CA ASN A 24 -10.41 28.83 -9.21
C ASN A 24 -11.13 27.60 -9.81
N GLN A 25 -11.85 27.72 -10.93
CA GLN A 25 -12.56 26.61 -11.57
C GLN A 25 -11.63 25.55 -12.17
N ASP A 26 -10.37 25.91 -12.43
CA ASP A 26 -9.40 25.04 -13.11
C ASP A 26 -8.33 24.47 -12.19
N ILE A 27 -8.11 25.06 -11.01
CA ILE A 27 -7.03 24.68 -10.10
C ILE A 27 -7.57 24.50 -8.67
N ASN A 28 -7.45 23.28 -8.16
CA ASN A 28 -7.78 22.92 -6.79
C ASN A 28 -6.57 22.24 -6.14
N PHE A 29 -6.25 22.63 -4.92
CA PHE A 29 -5.20 22.03 -4.09
C PHE A 29 -5.82 21.17 -3.01
N PHE A 30 -5.21 20.02 -2.76
CA PHE A 30 -5.56 19.11 -1.68
C PHE A 30 -4.30 18.84 -0.86
N PHE A 31 -4.42 19.00 0.44
CA PHE A 31 -3.36 18.73 1.41
C PHE A 31 -3.92 17.85 2.49
N GLY A 32 -3.13 16.94 2.98
CA GLY A 32 -3.56 16.13 4.11
C GLY A 32 -2.38 15.57 4.88
N GLY A 33 -2.70 15.09 6.07
CA GLY A 33 -1.76 14.39 6.93
C GLY A 33 -2.45 13.23 7.65
N GLN A 34 -1.69 12.21 7.95
CA GLN A 34 -2.13 11.03 8.69
C GLN A 34 -1.07 10.66 9.72
N LEU A 35 -1.52 10.35 10.92
CA LEU A 35 -0.73 9.73 11.98
C LEU A 35 -1.36 8.39 12.30
N LYS A 36 -0.54 7.36 12.41
CA LYS A 36 -0.98 6.01 12.72
C LYS A 36 -0.05 5.40 13.75
N LYS A 37 -0.62 4.84 14.80
CA LYS A 37 0.09 4.01 15.77
C LYS A 37 -0.35 2.57 15.57
N LEU A 38 0.63 1.71 15.35
CA LEU A 38 0.43 0.28 15.14
C LEU A 38 0.90 -0.49 16.37
N ASP A 39 0.20 -1.57 16.68
CA ASP A 39 0.60 -2.57 17.68
C ASP A 39 0.46 -3.92 16.99
N ILE A 40 1.60 -4.52 16.63
CA ILE A 40 1.68 -5.75 15.85
C ILE A 40 2.37 -6.78 16.73
N SER A 41 1.75 -7.93 16.93
CA SER A 41 2.27 -9.03 17.73
C SER A 41 2.03 -10.35 17.02
N TYR A 42 3.09 -11.13 16.84
CA TYR A 42 3.04 -12.52 16.41
C TYR A 42 3.83 -13.37 17.41
N ILE A 43 3.13 -14.23 18.12
CA ILE A 43 3.72 -15.09 19.14
C ILE A 43 3.42 -16.55 18.77
N SER A 44 4.47 -17.36 18.65
CA SER A 44 4.37 -18.81 18.47
C SER A 44 4.90 -19.53 19.70
N THR A 45 4.10 -20.45 20.22
CA THR A 45 4.44 -21.25 21.40
C THR A 45 4.32 -22.73 21.10
N PHE A 46 5.24 -23.52 21.65
CA PHE A 46 5.16 -24.99 21.64
C PHE A 46 5.14 -25.51 23.08
N GLY A 47 4.00 -26.07 23.49
CA GLY A 47 3.74 -26.37 24.91
C GLY A 47 3.78 -25.08 25.74
N ASP A 48 4.58 -25.05 26.79
CA ASP A 48 4.77 -23.89 27.69
C ASP A 48 5.93 -22.97 27.28
N SER A 49 6.60 -23.23 26.16
CA SER A 49 7.77 -22.47 25.70
C SER A 49 7.44 -21.57 24.54
N THR A 50 7.76 -20.26 24.63
CA THR A 50 7.71 -19.35 23.49
C THR A 50 8.84 -19.70 22.54
N THR A 51 8.49 -20.05 21.30
CA THR A 51 9.43 -20.45 20.26
C THR A 51 9.80 -19.24 19.39
N PHE A 52 8.86 -18.30 19.27
CA PHE A 52 9.00 -17.13 18.39
C PHE A 52 8.15 -15.98 18.91
N ASP A 53 8.75 -14.78 19.00
CA ASP A 53 8.05 -13.55 19.38
C ASP A 53 8.52 -12.42 18.46
N LEU A 54 7.60 -11.91 17.63
CA LEU A 54 7.77 -10.74 16.76
C LEU A 54 6.75 -9.69 17.17
N SER A 55 7.05 -8.94 18.21
CA SER A 55 6.20 -7.85 18.66
C SER A 55 6.83 -6.50 18.29
N ASN A 56 6.09 -5.65 17.63
CA ASN A 56 6.56 -4.35 17.17
C ASN A 56 5.45 -3.30 17.29
N ASN A 57 5.79 -2.08 17.75
CA ASN A 57 4.88 -0.97 17.96
C ASN A 57 5.31 0.28 17.16
N PRO A 58 5.36 0.20 15.81
CA PRO A 58 5.80 1.31 15.01
C PRO A 58 4.76 2.42 14.93
N ASN A 59 5.24 3.64 14.63
CA ASN A 59 4.41 4.75 14.24
C ASN A 59 4.61 5.03 12.75
N GLU A 60 3.52 5.32 12.05
CA GLU A 60 3.52 5.78 10.67
C GLU A 60 2.99 7.20 10.64
N ALA A 61 3.70 8.12 9.99
CA ALA A 61 3.19 9.44 9.70
C ALA A 61 3.31 9.73 8.21
N SER A 62 2.36 10.45 7.68
CA SER A 62 2.42 10.87 6.28
C SER A 62 1.86 12.26 6.07
N LEU A 63 2.47 12.98 5.13
CA LEU A 63 1.97 14.22 4.58
C LEU A 63 1.78 14.04 3.09
N TYR A 64 0.69 14.53 2.56
CA TYR A 64 0.39 14.39 1.14
C TYR A 64 -0.24 15.64 0.56
N THR A 65 0.03 15.83 -0.74
CA THR A 65 -0.57 16.90 -1.52
C THR A 65 -0.97 16.37 -2.89
N LYS A 66 -2.02 16.95 -3.45
CA LYS A 66 -2.47 16.70 -4.81
C LYS A 66 -2.99 18.02 -5.40
N ILE A 67 -2.71 18.25 -6.67
CA ILE A 67 -3.25 19.36 -7.43
C ILE A 67 -4.18 18.77 -8.48
N LYS A 68 -5.43 19.24 -8.53
CA LYS A 68 -6.30 19.00 -9.68
C LYS A 68 -6.22 20.23 -10.57
N TRP A 69 -5.72 20.04 -11.79
CA TRP A 69 -5.49 21.10 -12.76
C TRP A 69 -6.17 20.77 -14.09
N LYS A 70 -6.91 21.73 -14.61
CA LYS A 70 -7.58 21.67 -15.91
C LYS A 70 -6.93 22.70 -16.84
N PRO A 71 -5.81 22.37 -17.53
CA PRO A 71 -5.13 23.30 -18.42
C PRO A 71 -5.99 23.77 -19.59
N ASN A 72 -6.99 22.96 -19.96
CA ASN A 72 -7.98 23.27 -20.98
C ASN A 72 -9.20 22.35 -20.81
N LEU A 73 -10.21 22.49 -21.71
CA LEU A 73 -11.46 21.73 -21.65
C LEU A 73 -11.29 20.22 -21.91
N LYS A 74 -10.13 19.77 -22.42
CA LYS A 74 -9.88 18.37 -22.77
C LYS A 74 -9.05 17.60 -21.77
N PHE A 75 -8.31 18.29 -20.90
CA PHE A 75 -7.39 17.63 -19.96
C PHE A 75 -7.71 17.97 -18.51
N ILE A 76 -7.70 16.95 -17.69
CA ILE A 76 -7.65 17.05 -16.23
C ILE A 76 -6.40 16.31 -15.78
N LEU A 77 -5.50 17.00 -15.07
CA LEU A 77 -4.26 16.45 -14.52
C LEU A 77 -4.32 16.47 -13.00
N GLU A 78 -3.88 15.38 -12.37
CA GLU A 78 -3.87 15.25 -10.91
C GLU A 78 -2.50 14.73 -10.43
N PRO A 79 -1.42 15.55 -10.50
CA PRO A 79 -0.16 15.19 -9.85
C PRO A 79 -0.32 15.23 -8.33
N GLY A 80 0.34 14.29 -7.66
CA GLY A 80 0.36 14.17 -6.20
C GLY A 80 1.68 13.63 -5.69
N LEU A 81 1.99 14.00 -4.46
CA LEU A 81 3.13 13.53 -3.70
C LEU A 81 2.66 13.16 -2.30
N ARG A 82 3.12 12.02 -1.79
CA ARG A 82 2.97 11.61 -0.40
C ARG A 82 4.36 11.29 0.16
N LEU A 83 4.67 11.85 1.30
CA LEU A 83 5.86 11.53 2.08
C LEU A 83 5.42 10.71 3.28
N ASN A 84 5.92 9.50 3.39
CA ASN A 84 5.64 8.62 4.51
C ASN A 84 6.89 8.53 5.40
N THR A 85 6.68 8.43 6.71
CA THR A 85 7.70 8.05 7.68
C THR A 85 7.22 6.83 8.45
N TYR A 86 8.15 5.97 8.81
CA TYR A 86 7.88 4.74 9.55
C TYR A 86 9.00 4.49 10.56
N THR A 87 8.65 4.29 11.84
CA THR A 87 9.65 4.17 12.91
C THR A 87 10.20 2.76 13.10
N GLY A 88 9.66 1.77 12.40
CA GLY A 88 10.15 0.39 12.45
C GLY A 88 11.38 0.12 11.59
N HIS A 89 11.83 1.10 10.78
CA HIS A 89 12.95 0.95 9.85
C HIS A 89 13.87 2.17 9.91
N ASP A 90 15.18 2.00 9.66
CA ASP A 90 16.19 3.06 9.73
C ASP A 90 16.03 4.13 8.65
N GLN A 91 15.53 3.76 7.47
CA GLN A 91 15.17 4.74 6.45
C GLN A 91 13.97 5.56 6.94
N SER A 92 14.16 6.86 7.04
CA SER A 92 13.18 7.72 7.71
C SER A 92 12.08 8.23 6.79
N ILE A 93 12.28 8.30 5.45
CA ILE A 93 11.34 8.94 4.53
C ILE A 93 11.16 8.10 3.27
N TYR A 94 9.90 7.85 2.91
CA TYR A 94 9.49 7.09 1.74
C TYR A 94 8.57 7.95 0.85
N PRO A 95 9.09 8.49 -0.27
CA PRO A 95 8.31 9.32 -1.17
C PRO A 95 7.48 8.47 -2.14
N ASP A 96 6.19 8.79 -2.24
CA ASP A 96 5.25 8.22 -3.18
C ASP A 96 4.74 9.29 -4.15
N PHE A 97 5.01 9.09 -5.43
CA PHE A 97 4.56 9.96 -6.51
C PHE A 97 3.32 9.36 -7.17
N ARG A 98 2.38 10.22 -7.55
CA ARG A 98 1.15 9.82 -8.24
C ARG A 98 0.83 10.84 -9.33
N LEU A 99 0.38 10.34 -10.47
CA LEU A 99 -0.12 11.17 -11.55
C LEU A 99 -1.40 10.53 -12.08
N GLY A 100 -2.50 11.25 -11.99
CA GLY A 100 -3.73 10.96 -12.69
C GLY A 100 -3.89 11.90 -13.89
N MET A 101 -4.42 11.38 -14.98
CA MET A 101 -4.79 12.17 -16.16
C MET A 101 -6.12 11.67 -16.71
N LYS A 102 -7.01 12.61 -17.04
CA LYS A 102 -8.21 12.33 -17.80
C LYS A 102 -8.19 13.16 -19.09
N TYR A 103 -8.28 12.46 -20.22
CA TYR A 103 -8.46 13.09 -21.52
C TYR A 103 -9.93 12.97 -21.96
N ILE A 104 -10.55 14.10 -22.24
CA ILE A 104 -11.95 14.22 -22.68
C ILE A 104 -11.96 14.22 -24.20
N ILE A 105 -12.37 13.12 -24.81
CA ILE A 105 -12.52 13.01 -26.27
C ILE A 105 -13.70 13.86 -26.71
N ASP A 106 -14.86 13.64 -26.07
CA ASP A 106 -16.09 14.39 -26.23
C ASP A 106 -16.96 14.31 -24.95
N ASN A 107 -18.21 14.73 -25.02
CA ASN A 107 -19.13 14.77 -23.87
C ASN A 107 -19.49 13.39 -23.30
N SER A 108 -19.17 12.31 -24.00
CA SER A 108 -19.53 10.95 -23.62
C SER A 108 -18.35 9.99 -23.51
N ARG A 109 -17.15 10.35 -24.03
CA ARG A 109 -16.00 9.45 -24.12
C ARG A 109 -14.76 10.04 -23.47
N PHE A 110 -14.08 9.22 -22.68
CA PHE A 110 -12.93 9.63 -21.88
C PHE A 110 -11.84 8.56 -21.89
N ILE A 111 -10.58 8.98 -21.83
CA ILE A 111 -9.43 8.14 -21.55
C ILE A 111 -8.88 8.55 -20.19
N ASN A 112 -8.67 7.58 -19.32
CA ASN A 112 -8.08 7.77 -17.99
C ASN A 112 -6.72 7.10 -17.96
N LEU A 113 -5.74 7.79 -17.39
CA LEU A 113 -4.40 7.27 -17.12
C LEU A 113 -4.10 7.50 -15.64
N ALA A 114 -3.52 6.51 -14.98
CA ALA A 114 -2.94 6.69 -13.66
C ALA A 114 -1.60 5.96 -13.57
N ILE A 115 -0.63 6.62 -12.93
CA ILE A 115 0.65 6.03 -12.58
C ILE A 115 1.01 6.46 -11.16
N GLY A 116 1.61 5.55 -10.39
CA GLY A 116 2.07 5.87 -9.05
C GLY A 116 2.93 4.79 -8.45
N ASN A 117 3.70 5.17 -7.45
CA ASN A 117 4.41 4.25 -6.58
C ASN A 117 3.86 4.33 -5.15
N TYR A 118 3.99 3.24 -4.42
CA TYR A 118 3.39 3.04 -3.10
C TYR A 118 4.34 2.21 -2.24
N HIS A 119 4.52 2.57 -0.98
CA HIS A 119 5.22 1.77 0.02
C HIS A 119 4.23 1.16 1.00
N GLN A 120 4.51 -0.08 1.42
CA GLN A 120 3.73 -0.81 2.40
C GLN A 120 4.65 -1.28 3.53
N PHE A 121 4.29 -0.96 4.77
CA PHE A 121 5.11 -1.21 5.97
C PHE A 121 4.61 -2.39 6.80
N ILE A 122 3.46 -2.95 6.45
CA ILE A 122 2.91 -4.15 7.07
C ILE A 122 2.71 -5.17 5.97
N GLU A 123 3.25 -6.37 6.17
CA GLU A 123 3.18 -7.44 5.21
C GLU A 123 2.58 -8.69 5.83
N THR A 124 2.04 -9.54 4.99
CA THR A 124 1.61 -10.88 5.36
C THR A 124 2.62 -11.89 4.85
N PHE A 125 2.92 -12.89 5.64
CA PHE A 125 3.61 -14.08 5.16
C PHE A 125 2.75 -15.32 5.36
N GLN A 126 2.81 -16.21 4.41
CA GLN A 126 2.10 -17.49 4.41
C GLN A 126 3.12 -18.61 4.30
N ASP A 127 2.94 -19.67 5.09
CA ASP A 127 3.75 -20.88 4.98
C ASP A 127 3.19 -21.75 3.86
N ASP A 128 3.93 -21.91 2.76
CA ASP A 128 3.52 -22.70 1.60
C ASP A 128 3.33 -24.20 1.91
N TYR A 129 3.93 -24.70 3.00
CA TYR A 129 3.82 -26.10 3.42
C TYR A 129 2.64 -26.37 4.35
N ASN A 130 2.09 -25.34 4.97
CA ASN A 130 0.98 -25.46 5.89
C ASN A 130 -0.10 -24.41 5.61
N PRO A 131 -0.87 -24.55 4.51
CA PRO A 131 -1.86 -23.57 4.06
C PRO A 131 -3.02 -23.34 5.04
N ASN A 132 -3.10 -24.13 6.11
CA ASN A 132 -4.08 -23.93 7.19
C ASN A 132 -3.62 -22.95 8.27
N ILE A 133 -2.39 -22.44 8.20
CA ILE A 133 -1.93 -21.37 9.06
C ILE A 133 -2.44 -20.05 8.44
N LEU A 134 -3.20 -19.29 9.21
CA LEU A 134 -3.73 -17.98 8.86
C LEU A 134 -2.58 -17.06 8.42
N ASP A 135 -2.88 -16.15 7.51
CA ASP A 135 -1.96 -15.07 7.13
C ASP A 135 -1.39 -14.39 8.38
N ASN A 136 -0.09 -14.49 8.55
CA ASN A 136 0.59 -13.84 9.67
C ASN A 136 1.01 -12.43 9.24
N TRP A 137 0.60 -11.45 10.02
CA TRP A 137 0.94 -10.06 9.78
C TRP A 137 2.18 -9.66 10.56
N ILE A 138 3.12 -9.06 9.88
CA ILE A 138 4.33 -8.52 10.49
C ILE A 138 4.58 -7.08 10.02
N GLY A 139 5.14 -6.26 10.90
CA GLY A 139 5.68 -4.97 10.52
C GLY A 139 7.09 -5.15 9.97
N VAL A 140 7.45 -4.40 8.94
CA VAL A 140 8.83 -4.37 8.45
C VAL A 140 9.77 -3.80 9.52
N ASP A 141 11.01 -4.25 9.51
CA ASP A 141 12.08 -3.78 10.39
C ASP A 141 13.37 -3.57 9.58
N ASN A 142 14.51 -3.35 10.26
CA ASN A 142 15.79 -3.13 9.58
C ASN A 142 16.35 -4.33 8.82
N SER A 143 15.77 -5.51 8.96
CA SER A 143 16.16 -6.71 8.20
C SER A 143 15.44 -6.83 6.86
N VAL A 144 14.35 -6.08 6.67
CA VAL A 144 13.48 -6.18 5.49
C VAL A 144 13.02 -4.79 5.05
N ASP A 145 13.36 -4.42 3.82
CA ASP A 145 12.86 -3.20 3.21
C ASP A 145 11.32 -3.25 3.01
N PRO A 146 10.61 -2.12 3.16
CA PRO A 146 9.19 -2.06 2.87
C PRO A 146 8.86 -2.48 1.44
N ALA A 147 7.77 -3.22 1.26
CA ALA A 147 7.30 -3.55 -0.07
C ALA A 147 6.99 -2.28 -0.86
N LYS A 148 7.42 -2.27 -2.11
CA LYS A 148 7.21 -1.16 -3.04
C LYS A 148 6.46 -1.64 -4.26
N ALA A 149 5.33 -0.98 -4.56
CA ALA A 149 4.57 -1.23 -5.77
C ALA A 149 4.64 -0.03 -6.71
N THR A 150 4.90 -0.29 -8.00
CA THR A 150 4.70 0.67 -9.08
C THR A 150 3.52 0.21 -9.92
N GLN A 151 2.54 1.07 -10.08
CA GLN A 151 1.29 0.73 -10.77
C GLN A 151 1.05 1.68 -11.93
N PHE A 152 0.59 1.11 -13.04
CA PHE A 152 0.16 1.80 -14.24
C PHE A 152 -1.25 1.35 -14.60
N VAL A 153 -2.15 2.29 -14.87
CA VAL A 153 -3.54 2.00 -15.24
C VAL A 153 -3.90 2.82 -16.46
N LEU A 154 -4.51 2.18 -17.47
CA LEU A 154 -5.10 2.84 -18.64
C LEU A 154 -6.56 2.41 -18.74
N GLY A 155 -7.45 3.37 -18.82
CA GLY A 155 -8.88 3.15 -18.89
C GLY A 155 -9.55 3.89 -20.04
N TYR A 156 -10.60 3.28 -20.59
CA TYR A 156 -11.54 3.91 -21.51
C TYR A 156 -12.93 3.91 -20.87
N GLU A 157 -13.62 5.05 -20.94
CA GLU A 157 -14.95 5.22 -20.38
C GLU A 157 -15.86 5.85 -21.44
N GLN A 158 -17.07 5.29 -21.64
CA GLN A 158 -18.06 5.79 -22.57
C GLN A 158 -19.46 5.74 -21.97
N PHE A 159 -20.18 6.86 -22.04
CA PHE A 159 -21.62 6.92 -21.79
C PHE A 159 -22.37 6.67 -23.09
N ILE A 160 -23.30 5.71 -23.08
CA ILE A 160 -24.12 5.32 -24.21
C ILE A 160 -25.57 5.66 -23.89
N GLY A 161 -26.09 6.70 -24.53
CA GLY A 161 -27.38 7.25 -24.17
C GLY A 161 -27.36 7.89 -22.78
N ARG A 162 -28.45 7.73 -22.03
CA ARG A 162 -28.59 8.26 -20.65
C ARG A 162 -28.38 7.21 -19.56
N ASP A 163 -28.49 5.92 -19.92
CA ASP A 163 -28.67 4.84 -18.95
C ASP A 163 -27.50 3.88 -18.87
N TYR A 164 -26.57 3.89 -19.84
CA TYR A 164 -25.48 2.93 -19.88
C TYR A 164 -24.10 3.59 -19.80
N LYS A 165 -23.22 2.99 -19.02
CA LYS A 165 -21.80 3.33 -18.95
C LYS A 165 -20.98 2.09 -19.27
N LEU A 166 -20.11 2.17 -20.29
CA LEU A 166 -19.07 1.19 -20.56
C LEU A 166 -17.76 1.70 -19.96
N GLN A 167 -17.05 0.83 -19.22
CA GLN A 167 -15.73 1.11 -18.69
C GLN A 167 -14.85 -0.11 -18.92
N ILE A 168 -13.67 0.10 -19.51
CA ILE A 168 -12.66 -0.92 -19.76
C ILE A 168 -11.35 -0.38 -19.18
N GLU A 169 -10.70 -1.17 -18.33
CA GLU A 169 -9.43 -0.80 -17.71
C GLU A 169 -8.42 -1.95 -17.86
N GLY A 170 -7.19 -1.58 -18.23
CA GLY A 170 -6.02 -2.43 -18.17
C GLY A 170 -5.04 -1.86 -17.15
N TYR A 171 -4.38 -2.74 -16.38
CA TYR A 171 -3.37 -2.30 -15.44
C TYR A 171 -2.13 -3.19 -15.50
N TYR A 172 -0.99 -2.60 -15.15
CA TYR A 172 0.26 -3.29 -14.86
C TYR A 172 0.72 -2.87 -13.48
N LYS A 173 1.13 -3.84 -12.67
CA LYS A 173 1.64 -3.61 -11.32
C LYS A 173 2.93 -4.41 -11.14
N ASP A 174 4.00 -3.73 -10.82
CA ASP A 174 5.28 -4.30 -10.41
C ASP A 174 5.46 -4.13 -8.92
N ILE A 175 5.81 -5.22 -8.22
CA ILE A 175 5.98 -5.23 -6.77
C ILE A 175 7.37 -5.76 -6.47
N SER A 176 8.12 -5.03 -5.67
CA SER A 176 9.45 -5.40 -5.17
C SER A 176 9.48 -5.44 -3.64
N ASN A 177 10.48 -6.10 -3.08
CA ASN A 177 10.69 -6.28 -1.64
C ASN A 177 9.51 -6.99 -0.95
N MET A 178 8.89 -7.95 -1.62
CA MET A 178 7.89 -8.82 -0.99
C MET A 178 8.59 -9.83 -0.08
N LEU A 179 8.04 -10.05 1.11
CA LEU A 179 8.51 -11.11 1.99
C LEU A 179 8.22 -12.49 1.39
N THR A 180 9.23 -13.33 1.35
CA THR A 180 9.12 -14.73 0.98
C THR A 180 9.90 -15.58 1.97
N PHE A 181 9.41 -16.77 2.27
CA PHE A 181 10.14 -17.74 3.07
C PHE A 181 11.25 -18.37 2.23
N GLU A 182 12.49 -18.25 2.69
CA GLU A 182 13.59 -19.05 2.17
C GLU A 182 13.84 -20.24 3.12
N GLU A 183 13.39 -21.44 2.72
CA GLU A 183 13.75 -22.67 3.44
C GLU A 183 15.24 -22.96 3.26
N THR A 184 16.04 -22.64 4.25
CA THR A 184 17.38 -23.19 4.32
C THR A 184 17.28 -24.69 4.66
N ARG A 185 17.22 -25.54 3.63
CA ARG A 185 17.41 -26.97 3.84
C ARG A 185 18.74 -27.16 4.54
N ALA A 186 18.69 -27.54 5.81
CA ALA A 186 19.86 -28.09 6.48
C ALA A 186 20.32 -29.26 5.63
N SER A 187 21.46 -29.10 4.96
CA SER A 187 22.11 -30.18 4.25
C SER A 187 22.45 -31.24 5.30
N THR A 188 21.61 -32.25 5.41
CA THR A 188 21.97 -33.51 6.07
C THR A 188 22.91 -34.26 5.16
N ASP A 189 24.11 -33.73 4.96
CA ASP A 189 25.23 -34.52 4.44
C ASP A 189 25.76 -35.33 5.62
N GLY A 190 25.09 -36.46 5.87
CA GLY A 190 25.57 -37.47 6.76
C GLY A 190 26.79 -38.16 6.19
N ARG A 191 27.93 -37.94 6.81
CA ARG A 191 29.02 -38.93 6.84
C ARG A 191 29.37 -39.22 8.28
#